data_cb9b6ed881d43830f6d1f38a400f4ab4
#
_entry.id   cb9b6ed881d43830f6d1f38a400f4ab4
#
_cell.length_a   1.000
_cell.length_b   1.000
_cell.length_c   1.000
_cell.angle_alpha   90.00
_cell.angle_beta   90.00
_cell.angle_gamma   90.00
#
_symmetry.space_group_name_H-M   'P 1'
#
loop_
_entity.id
_entity.type
_entity.pdbx_description
1 polymer ?
#
loop_
_entity_poly.entity_id
_entity_poly.type
_entity_poly.pdbx_seq_one_letter_code
_entity_poly.pdbx_strand_id
1 'polypeptide(L)'
;MAQGNITAPPLPTNPPAPSPTAASDTGDTLLGQLPLPPIVFTGFADLAEGYSTNSHAGSGTGGKGDSFSRGRIGFDFDYNKPRLTANVSYSLTGTYWSKFHRQNHLTNRLNLTSRAVVVPDMLFVTANAFAAPADLTRAGPLSTSGEPISRYNSRDTYGYVVRPEFVLSYLDYLKNTLSASQGAVFFVRPSTDPAAPPPPINPALDSYYTTVTDELASGTYFEQLRFSVVGSYSQDSQSVRTQRDAQGLANISYAATRFLKVFGVGGYSDFKSSQPLAKDLSGPTALGGVTLSNTPEFVLTLEAGTQNNFPTYMGSLRWVISPLTQLVGNATDSITTPQGDMLARLTNMSGYGGGNFGDTGTGLGTGAGGGYSPYDPGGLALDNSIYHMRSIQLSLVHTDERTTYSGGLFGSERDRLDLAPGSRLPRTSVYGARLAVTQQIGTDWSAQLSANYSLGNEFGGHDRVFSGDARVNYHLTEAIDLYLSNGYTRRDSRNLLGFSNASAEEDQIILGINARF
;
A
#
# COMPACT_ATOMS: atom_id res chain seq x y z
N MET A 1 12.60 -1.25 11.95
CA MET A 1 13.39 -1.29 10.73
C MET A 1 12.42 -1.26 9.58
N ALA A 2 12.47 -0.19 8.85
CA ALA A 2 12.20 -0.42 7.48
C ALA A 2 13.45 -1.09 6.93
N GLN A 3 13.47 -2.37 6.78
CA GLN A 3 14.04 -2.84 5.56
C GLN A 3 13.17 -2.17 4.49
N GLY A 4 13.67 -1.11 3.89
CA GLY A 4 13.28 -0.90 2.52
C GLY A 4 13.42 -2.28 1.93
N ASN A 5 12.35 -2.88 1.41
CA ASN A 5 12.46 -4.13 0.71
C ASN A 5 13.65 -3.99 -0.22
N ILE A 6 14.82 -4.39 0.28
CA ILE A 6 15.91 -4.74 -0.59
C ILE A 6 15.48 -6.13 -1.04
N THR A 7 14.39 -6.16 -1.77
CA THR A 7 14.29 -7.08 -2.88
C THR A 7 15.61 -6.87 -3.59
N ALA A 8 16.38 -7.90 -3.72
CA ALA A 8 17.56 -7.89 -4.60
C ALA A 8 17.20 -6.96 -5.75
N PRO A 9 17.96 -5.85 -5.93
CA PRO A 9 17.51 -4.73 -6.76
C PRO A 9 16.94 -5.33 -8.01
N PRO A 10 15.71 -5.00 -8.40
CA PRO A 10 15.08 -5.63 -9.55
C PRO A 10 16.15 -5.59 -10.62
N LEU A 11 16.57 -6.74 -11.09
CA LEU A 11 17.63 -6.86 -12.11
C LEU A 11 17.41 -5.71 -13.06
N PRO A 12 18.43 -4.88 -13.41
CA PRO A 12 18.23 -3.69 -14.21
C PRO A 12 17.35 -4.11 -15.37
N THR A 13 16.06 -3.91 -15.19
CA THR A 13 15.09 -4.08 -16.25
C THR A 13 15.60 -3.14 -17.31
N ASN A 14 15.58 -3.54 -18.54
CA ASN A 14 15.78 -2.65 -19.70
C ASN A 14 15.30 -1.26 -19.32
N PRO A 15 16.09 -0.19 -19.65
CA PRO A 15 15.79 1.18 -19.26
C PRO A 15 14.27 1.31 -19.28
N PRO A 16 13.64 1.76 -18.21
CA PRO A 16 12.19 1.64 -18.07
C PRO A 16 11.63 2.02 -19.41
N ALA A 17 10.98 1.06 -20.05
CA ALA A 17 10.30 1.35 -21.31
C ALA A 17 9.53 2.61 -20.97
N PRO A 18 9.73 3.72 -21.74
CA PRO A 18 9.24 5.04 -21.37
C PRO A 18 7.89 4.80 -20.74
N SER A 19 7.75 5.18 -19.47
CA SER A 19 6.61 4.80 -18.63
C SER A 19 5.43 4.82 -19.54
N PRO A 20 4.66 3.76 -19.74
CA PRO A 20 3.51 3.88 -20.58
C PRO A 20 2.81 5.07 -20.00
N THR A 21 2.99 6.23 -20.63
CA THR A 21 2.18 7.42 -20.47
C THR A 21 0.82 6.83 -20.39
N ALA A 22 0.19 6.90 -19.25
CA ALA A 22 -1.03 6.20 -18.95
C ALA A 22 -1.79 6.00 -20.25
N ALA A 23 -1.83 4.79 -20.76
CA ALA A 23 -2.72 4.42 -21.82
C ALA A 23 -4.11 4.33 -21.19
N SER A 24 -4.53 5.45 -20.69
CA SER A 24 -5.91 5.83 -20.57
C SER A 24 -6.20 6.55 -21.87
N ASP A 25 -7.10 6.02 -22.63
CA ASP A 25 -7.57 6.46 -23.92
C ASP A 25 -6.89 5.84 -25.15
N THR A 26 -7.22 4.60 -25.39
CA THR A 26 -7.37 4.11 -26.75
C THR A 26 -8.85 4.06 -27.13
N GLY A 27 -9.49 5.18 -27.09
CA GLY A 27 -10.88 5.34 -27.51
C GLY A 27 -11.13 6.74 -28.04
N ASP A 28 -10.26 7.25 -28.90
CA ASP A 28 -10.64 8.21 -29.94
C ASP A 28 -9.41 8.62 -30.78
N THR A 29 -9.12 7.86 -31.79
CA THR A 29 -7.99 8.09 -32.69
C THR A 29 -8.37 8.99 -33.84
N LEU A 30 -8.94 10.16 -33.69
CA LEU A 30 -9.08 11.08 -34.84
C LEU A 30 -9.10 12.57 -34.50
N LEU A 31 -9.09 12.97 -33.25
CA LEU A 31 -8.80 14.36 -32.91
C LEU A 31 -7.53 14.35 -32.06
N GLY A 32 -6.44 14.89 -32.60
CA GLY A 32 -5.15 14.91 -31.93
C GLY A 32 -5.31 15.36 -30.49
N GLN A 33 -4.96 14.48 -29.55
CA GLN A 33 -5.03 14.79 -28.12
C GLN A 33 -4.20 16.05 -27.89
N LEU A 34 -4.85 17.11 -27.51
CA LEU A 34 -4.17 18.27 -26.96
C LEU A 34 -3.40 17.78 -25.74
N PRO A 35 -2.11 18.12 -25.60
CA PRO A 35 -1.35 17.74 -24.41
C PRO A 35 -2.12 18.21 -23.18
N LEU A 36 -2.30 17.31 -22.20
CA LEU A 36 -2.94 17.67 -20.94
C LEU A 36 -2.31 18.96 -20.40
N PRO A 37 -3.10 19.87 -19.85
CA PRO A 37 -2.55 21.11 -19.31
C PRO A 37 -1.49 20.74 -18.25
N PRO A 38 -0.34 21.43 -18.23
CA PRO A 38 0.77 21.09 -17.34
C PRO A 38 0.44 21.23 -15.85
N ILE A 39 -0.70 21.84 -15.55
CA ILE A 39 -1.21 22.05 -14.21
C ILE A 39 -2.72 21.81 -14.25
N VAL A 40 -3.18 20.86 -13.43
CA VAL A 40 -4.61 20.60 -13.20
C VAL A 40 -4.87 20.75 -11.71
N PHE A 41 -5.86 21.50 -11.35
CA PHE A 41 -6.35 21.64 -9.99
C PHE A 41 -7.85 21.43 -9.99
N THR A 42 -8.30 20.48 -9.16
CA THR A 42 -9.73 20.18 -9.00
C THR A 42 -10.06 20.20 -7.52
N GLY A 43 -10.87 21.16 -7.10
CA GLY A 43 -11.46 21.18 -5.77
C GLY A 43 -12.70 20.30 -5.72
N PHE A 44 -13.02 19.76 -4.54
CA PHE A 44 -14.27 19.05 -4.32
C PHE A 44 -14.84 19.29 -2.93
N ALA A 45 -16.15 19.17 -2.82
CA ALA A 45 -16.88 19.17 -1.55
C ALA A 45 -17.96 18.08 -1.58
N ASP A 46 -18.09 17.33 -0.49
CA ASP A 46 -19.06 16.25 -0.33
C ASP A 46 -19.83 16.46 0.97
N LEU A 47 -21.14 16.38 0.89
CA LEU A 47 -22.05 16.40 2.04
C LEU A 47 -22.93 15.16 2.00
N ALA A 48 -23.03 14.47 3.10
CA ALA A 48 -23.79 13.22 3.17
C ALA A 48 -24.50 13.07 4.51
N GLU A 49 -25.66 12.46 4.46
CA GLU A 49 -26.42 11.97 5.59
C GLU A 49 -26.48 10.45 5.53
N GLY A 50 -26.29 9.80 6.67
CA GLY A 50 -26.28 8.36 6.73
C GLY A 50 -26.90 7.81 8.01
N TYR A 51 -27.16 6.51 7.97
CA TYR A 51 -27.59 5.71 9.10
C TYR A 51 -26.77 4.45 9.18
N SER A 52 -26.28 4.11 10.36
CA SER A 52 -25.58 2.86 10.66
C SER A 52 -26.37 2.08 11.71
N THR A 53 -26.51 0.78 11.51
CA THR A 53 -27.18 -0.13 12.46
C THR A 53 -26.29 -0.45 13.67
N ASN A 54 -24.98 -0.21 13.58
CA ASN A 54 -23.99 -0.53 14.62
C ASN A 54 -22.99 0.59 14.88
N SER A 55 -23.49 1.79 15.09
CA SER A 55 -22.66 2.98 15.33
C SER A 55 -21.83 2.92 16.62
N HIS A 56 -22.16 2.04 17.56
CA HIS A 56 -21.46 1.99 18.85
C HIS A 56 -20.26 1.03 18.87
N ALA A 57 -20.09 0.22 17.84
CA ALA A 57 -18.95 -0.68 17.67
C ALA A 57 -18.56 -1.48 18.93
N GLY A 58 -19.51 -1.69 19.81
CA GLY A 58 -19.32 -2.47 21.03
C GLY A 58 -19.17 -3.95 20.70
N SER A 59 -18.31 -4.63 21.42
CA SER A 59 -18.20 -6.08 21.41
C SER A 59 -19.48 -6.72 21.97
N GLY A 60 -20.47 -6.94 21.15
CA GLY A 60 -21.71 -7.59 21.55
C GLY A 60 -22.79 -7.50 20.47
N THR A 61 -23.68 -8.49 20.46
CA THR A 61 -24.79 -8.65 19.51
C THR A 61 -25.91 -7.59 19.62
N GLY A 62 -25.68 -6.47 20.29
CA GLY A 62 -26.61 -5.37 20.49
C GLY A 62 -26.11 -4.08 19.84
N GLY A 63 -25.90 -4.08 18.52
CA GLY A 63 -25.60 -2.86 17.78
C GLY A 63 -26.68 -1.80 18.06
N LYS A 64 -26.24 -0.58 18.41
CA LYS A 64 -27.15 0.55 18.55
C LYS A 64 -27.03 1.41 17.30
N GLY A 65 -28.12 1.50 16.55
CA GLY A 65 -28.17 2.34 15.37
C GLY A 65 -28.16 3.82 15.69
N ASP A 66 -27.49 4.57 14.83
CA ASP A 66 -27.46 6.04 14.89
C ASP A 66 -27.35 6.65 13.49
N SER A 67 -27.84 7.86 13.36
CA SER A 67 -27.67 8.67 12.16
C SER A 67 -26.42 9.56 12.30
N PHE A 68 -25.81 9.85 11.16
CA PHE A 68 -24.65 10.73 11.10
C PHE A 68 -24.71 11.66 9.90
N SER A 69 -24.12 12.85 10.09
CA SER A 69 -23.84 13.78 9.01
C SER A 69 -22.35 13.79 8.74
N ARG A 70 -21.96 13.75 7.46
CA ARG A 70 -20.57 13.78 7.02
C ARG A 70 -20.35 14.92 6.06
N GLY A 71 -19.33 15.73 6.35
CA GLY A 71 -18.84 16.75 5.44
C GLY A 71 -17.39 16.46 5.06
N ARG A 72 -17.07 16.51 3.76
CA ARG A 72 -15.71 16.36 3.27
C ARG A 72 -15.39 17.46 2.28
N ILE A 73 -14.20 18.04 2.41
CA ILE A 73 -13.64 19.00 1.46
C ILE A 73 -12.24 18.53 1.08
N GLY A 74 -11.84 18.81 -0.14
CA GLY A 74 -10.51 18.43 -0.59
C GLY A 74 -10.16 19.01 -1.95
N PHE A 75 -8.98 18.60 -2.42
CA PHE A 75 -8.49 18.94 -3.74
C PHE A 75 -7.56 17.88 -4.29
N ASP A 76 -7.52 17.78 -5.62
CA ASP A 76 -6.52 17.06 -6.39
C ASP A 76 -5.70 18.08 -7.19
N PHE A 77 -4.38 17.93 -7.15
CA PHE A 77 -3.44 18.80 -7.85
C PHE A 77 -2.45 17.96 -8.61
N ASP A 78 -2.44 18.09 -9.92
CA ASP A 78 -1.49 17.46 -10.83
C ASP A 78 -0.60 18.51 -11.48
N TYR A 79 0.70 18.33 -11.32
CA TYR A 79 1.72 19.14 -11.96
C TYR A 79 2.61 18.25 -12.80
N ASN A 80 2.61 18.44 -14.11
CA ASN A 80 3.37 17.60 -15.04
C ASN A 80 4.22 18.46 -15.97
N LYS A 81 5.48 18.67 -15.61
CA LYS A 81 6.50 19.33 -16.46
C LYS A 81 7.76 18.46 -16.54
N PRO A 82 8.59 18.63 -17.59
CA PRO A 82 9.77 17.77 -17.82
C PRO A 82 10.74 17.65 -16.64
N ARG A 83 10.82 18.68 -15.79
CA ARG A 83 11.73 18.67 -14.63
C ARG A 83 11.05 18.42 -13.29
N LEU A 84 9.73 18.46 -13.23
CA LEU A 84 8.98 18.24 -12.01
C LEU A 84 7.64 17.62 -12.35
N THR A 85 7.39 16.46 -11.78
CA THR A 85 6.05 15.86 -11.73
C THR A 85 5.63 15.81 -10.27
N ALA A 86 4.40 16.23 -9.98
CA ALA A 86 3.84 16.14 -8.64
C ALA A 86 2.35 15.86 -8.73
N ASN A 87 1.90 14.92 -7.92
CA ASN A 87 0.49 14.61 -7.73
C ASN A 87 0.19 14.76 -6.24
N VAL A 88 -0.81 15.54 -5.90
CA VAL A 88 -1.25 15.77 -4.52
C VAL A 88 -2.74 15.59 -4.45
N SER A 89 -3.21 14.67 -3.60
CA SER A 89 -4.61 14.53 -3.25
C SER A 89 -4.76 14.74 -1.75
N TYR A 90 -5.62 15.67 -1.36
CA TYR A 90 -5.88 15.98 0.04
C TYR A 90 -7.37 16.04 0.32
N SER A 91 -7.80 15.48 1.43
CA SER A 91 -9.16 15.65 1.93
C SER A 91 -9.23 15.73 3.45
N LEU A 92 -10.14 16.54 3.93
CA LEU A 92 -10.54 16.66 5.33
C LEU A 92 -12.00 16.21 5.45
N THR A 93 -12.25 15.21 6.26
CA THR A 93 -13.58 14.64 6.52
C THR A 93 -13.98 14.88 7.96
N GLY A 94 -15.15 15.46 8.19
CA GLY A 94 -15.77 15.59 9.50
C GLY A 94 -17.00 14.70 9.59
N THR A 95 -17.12 13.90 10.63
CA THR A 95 -18.29 13.05 10.90
C THR A 95 -18.91 13.43 12.23
N TYR A 96 -20.21 13.70 12.22
CA TYR A 96 -21.02 14.05 13.37
C TYR A 96 -22.12 13.02 13.59
N TRP A 97 -22.12 12.35 14.76
CA TRP A 97 -23.10 11.36 15.18
C TRP A 97 -24.17 11.98 16.05
N SER A 98 -25.44 11.68 15.77
CA SER A 98 -26.58 12.32 16.43
C SER A 98 -26.74 11.94 17.89
N LYS A 99 -26.44 10.70 18.28
CA LYS A 99 -26.56 10.20 19.66
C LYS A 99 -25.20 9.94 20.29
N PHE A 100 -24.25 9.39 19.49
CA PHE A 100 -22.94 8.99 19.99
C PHE A 100 -21.89 10.06 19.73
N HIS A 101 -22.10 11.26 20.26
CA HIS A 101 -21.22 12.43 20.06
C HIS A 101 -19.73 12.20 20.40
N ARG A 102 -19.41 11.19 21.24
CA ARG A 102 -18.03 10.80 21.53
C ARG A 102 -17.30 10.24 20.32
N GLN A 103 -18.01 9.82 19.29
CA GLN A 103 -17.45 9.32 18.04
C GLN A 103 -17.28 10.41 16.98
N ASN A 104 -17.70 11.63 17.27
CA ASN A 104 -17.45 12.75 16.38
C ASN A 104 -15.95 12.94 16.19
N HIS A 105 -15.51 13.01 14.94
CA HIS A 105 -14.11 13.08 14.61
C HIS A 105 -13.86 13.84 13.30
N LEU A 106 -12.63 14.32 13.17
CA LEU A 106 -12.07 14.84 11.94
C LEU A 106 -10.97 13.87 11.48
N THR A 107 -10.96 13.54 10.22
CA THR A 107 -9.92 12.71 9.59
C THR A 107 -9.27 13.47 8.45
N ASN A 108 -7.94 13.34 8.37
CA ASN A 108 -7.15 13.88 7.28
C ASN A 108 -6.69 12.74 6.38
N ARG A 109 -6.78 12.95 5.07
CA ARG A 109 -6.17 12.08 4.08
C ARG A 109 -5.30 12.91 3.15
N LEU A 110 -4.07 12.50 3.01
CA LEU A 110 -3.10 13.10 2.09
C LEU A 110 -2.43 11.98 1.31
N ASN A 111 -2.30 12.17 0.04
CA ASN A 111 -1.37 11.43 -0.80
C ASN A 111 -0.58 12.45 -1.62
N LEU A 112 0.74 12.41 -1.50
CA LEU A 112 1.66 13.22 -2.27
C LEU A 112 2.71 12.32 -2.88
N THR A 113 2.87 12.41 -4.17
CA THR A 113 3.99 11.83 -4.90
C THR A 113 4.62 12.90 -5.77
N SER A 114 5.94 13.00 -5.74
CA SER A 114 6.65 13.96 -6.57
C SER A 114 8.01 13.44 -7.02
N ARG A 115 8.43 13.83 -8.21
CA ARG A 115 9.75 13.58 -8.76
C ARG A 115 10.28 14.82 -9.44
N ALA A 116 11.45 15.30 -8.97
CA ALA A 116 12.17 16.42 -9.54
C ALA A 116 13.44 15.94 -10.25
N VAL A 117 13.69 16.44 -11.45
CA VAL A 117 14.96 16.31 -12.18
C VAL A 117 15.77 17.56 -11.88
N VAL A 118 16.67 17.49 -10.90
CA VAL A 118 17.49 18.62 -10.47
C VAL A 118 18.61 18.86 -11.48
N VAL A 119 19.32 17.80 -11.84
CA VAL A 119 20.30 17.79 -12.93
C VAL A 119 19.89 16.69 -13.90
N PRO A 120 19.63 17.01 -15.17
CA PRO A 120 19.27 16.01 -16.18
C PRO A 120 20.25 14.83 -16.17
N ASP A 121 19.71 13.62 -16.24
CA ASP A 121 20.42 12.35 -16.29
C ASP A 121 21.33 12.03 -15.10
N MET A 122 21.49 12.95 -14.12
CA MET A 122 22.40 12.79 -13.00
C MET A 122 21.75 12.86 -11.64
N LEU A 123 20.90 13.86 -11.37
CA LEU A 123 20.35 14.06 -10.03
C LEU A 123 18.84 14.17 -10.04
N PHE A 124 18.21 13.22 -9.38
CA PHE A 124 16.77 13.14 -9.19
C PHE A 124 16.45 13.26 -7.71
N VAL A 125 15.31 13.84 -7.39
CA VAL A 125 14.77 13.84 -6.03
C VAL A 125 13.32 13.39 -6.08
N THR A 126 13.00 12.31 -5.37
CA THR A 126 11.63 11.83 -5.18
C THR A 126 11.20 12.20 -3.77
N ALA A 127 9.98 12.71 -3.61
CA ALA A 127 9.38 12.96 -2.31
C ALA A 127 7.93 12.46 -2.31
N ASN A 128 7.62 11.63 -1.33
CA ASN A 128 6.30 11.05 -1.13
C ASN A 128 5.85 11.32 0.30
N ALA A 129 4.55 11.57 0.49
CA ALA A 129 3.96 11.73 1.81
C ALA A 129 2.53 11.18 1.83
N PHE A 130 2.10 10.73 2.99
CA PHE A 130 0.72 10.33 3.22
C PHE A 130 0.21 10.80 4.58
N ALA A 131 -1.09 10.98 4.67
CA ALA A 131 -1.83 11.04 5.93
C ALA A 131 -3.07 10.15 5.78
N ALA A 132 -3.30 9.28 6.75
CA ALA A 132 -4.48 8.43 6.77
C ALA A 132 -4.74 7.92 8.18
N PRO A 133 -6.00 7.69 8.57
CA PRO A 133 -6.29 6.94 9.76
C PRO A 133 -5.83 5.49 9.58
N ALA A 134 -5.29 4.88 10.62
CA ALA A 134 -4.85 3.50 10.62
C ALA A 134 -5.34 2.78 11.88
N ASP A 135 -5.79 1.55 11.70
CA ASP A 135 -6.31 0.74 12.81
C ASP A 135 -5.17 0.19 13.67
N LEU A 136 -5.35 0.31 14.99
CA LEU A 136 -4.39 -0.19 15.98
C LEU A 136 -4.43 -1.71 16.11
N THR A 137 -5.62 -2.27 16.01
CA THR A 137 -5.84 -3.71 16.09
C THR A 137 -6.83 -4.14 15.03
N ARG A 138 -6.60 -5.29 14.43
CA ARG A 138 -7.57 -5.91 13.55
C ARG A 138 -8.87 -6.29 14.28
N ALA A 139 -8.80 -6.51 15.60
CA ALA A 139 -9.94 -6.88 16.43
C ALA A 139 -10.92 -5.72 16.71
N GLY A 140 -10.59 -4.50 16.28
CA GLY A 140 -11.45 -3.34 16.44
C GLY A 140 -12.66 -3.34 15.47
N PRO A 141 -13.57 -2.39 15.66
CA PRO A 141 -14.72 -2.21 14.76
C PRO A 141 -14.25 -1.88 13.35
N LEU A 142 -14.91 -2.50 12.39
CA LEU A 142 -14.68 -2.28 10.96
C LEU A 142 -15.76 -1.35 10.42
N SER A 143 -15.37 -0.43 9.56
CA SER A 143 -16.30 0.45 8.85
C SER A 143 -16.52 -0.01 7.42
N THR A 144 -17.75 0.05 6.96
CA THR A 144 -18.11 -0.14 5.56
C THR A 144 -17.71 1.04 4.68
N SER A 145 -17.65 2.25 5.25
CA SER A 145 -17.36 3.49 4.51
C SER A 145 -15.86 3.81 4.39
N GLY A 146 -14.99 2.95 4.93
CA GLY A 146 -13.56 3.24 5.00
C GLY A 146 -13.19 4.37 5.97
N GLU A 147 -14.15 4.92 6.69
CA GLU A 147 -13.92 5.87 7.79
C GLU A 147 -13.93 5.12 9.13
N PRO A 148 -13.05 5.47 10.07
CA PRO A 148 -13.04 4.78 11.36
C PRO A 148 -14.35 5.04 12.11
N ILE A 149 -15.05 3.98 12.51
CA ILE A 149 -16.24 4.08 13.37
C ILE A 149 -15.83 4.38 14.81
N SER A 150 -14.63 4.00 15.22
CA SER A 150 -14.19 4.12 16.60
C SER A 150 -12.86 4.84 16.69
N ARG A 151 -12.85 5.97 17.37
CA ARG A 151 -11.63 6.69 17.75
C ARG A 151 -10.67 5.85 18.60
N TYR A 152 -11.16 4.79 19.23
CA TYR A 152 -10.36 3.96 20.14
C TYR A 152 -9.48 2.95 19.41
N ASN A 153 -9.88 2.52 18.22
CA ASN A 153 -9.10 1.57 17.41
C ASN A 153 -8.36 2.24 16.27
N SER A 154 -8.52 3.52 16.04
CA SER A 154 -7.89 4.24 14.94
C SER A 154 -6.96 5.34 15.43
N ARG A 155 -5.87 5.57 14.70
CA ARG A 155 -4.96 6.70 14.88
C ARG A 155 -4.70 7.38 13.55
N ASP A 156 -4.65 8.70 13.57
CA ASP A 156 -4.14 9.44 12.44
C ASP A 156 -2.65 9.17 12.31
N THR A 157 -2.27 8.66 11.15
CA THR A 157 -0.91 8.28 10.80
C THR A 157 -0.42 9.20 9.71
N TYR A 158 0.77 9.75 9.87
CA TYR A 158 1.44 10.61 8.92
C TYR A 158 2.77 10.01 8.57
N GLY A 159 3.12 10.01 7.30
CA GLY A 159 4.43 9.55 6.88
C GLY A 159 4.96 10.34 5.69
N TYR A 160 6.28 10.42 5.59
CA TYR A 160 6.95 10.96 4.43
C TYR A 160 8.26 10.22 4.14
N VAL A 161 8.68 10.27 2.89
CA VAL A 161 9.99 9.81 2.43
C VAL A 161 10.51 10.82 1.41
N VAL A 162 11.76 11.23 1.57
CA VAL A 162 12.49 12.01 0.55
C VAL A 162 13.71 11.19 0.14
N ARG A 163 13.89 11.02 -1.17
CA ARG A 163 14.96 10.20 -1.76
C ARG A 163 15.67 10.96 -2.87
N PRO A 164 16.82 11.61 -2.60
CA PRO A 164 17.77 11.98 -3.64
C PRO A 164 18.43 10.73 -4.25
N GLU A 165 18.62 10.76 -5.55
CA GLU A 165 19.26 9.71 -6.34
C GLU A 165 20.25 10.35 -7.31
N PHE A 166 21.51 9.96 -7.21
CA PHE A 166 22.58 10.43 -8.05
C PHE A 166 23.07 9.30 -8.96
N VAL A 167 23.00 9.52 -10.27
CA VAL A 167 23.32 8.55 -11.30
C VAL A 167 24.55 8.99 -12.07
N LEU A 168 25.55 8.11 -12.16
CA LEU A 168 26.73 8.29 -12.99
C LEU A 168 26.80 7.16 -14.01
N SER A 169 26.88 7.50 -15.27
CA SER A 169 27.10 6.54 -16.37
C SER A 169 28.51 6.68 -16.91
N TYR A 170 29.27 5.59 -16.86
CA TYR A 170 30.62 5.52 -17.39
C TYR A 170 30.55 4.90 -18.80
N LEU A 171 30.18 5.73 -19.77
CA LEU A 171 29.85 5.28 -21.11
C LEU A 171 28.79 4.15 -21.05
N ASP A 172 28.93 3.14 -21.90
CA ASP A 172 28.03 1.98 -21.96
C ASP A 172 28.51 0.80 -21.09
N TYR A 173 29.60 0.96 -20.32
CA TYR A 173 30.20 -0.13 -19.56
C TYR A 173 29.65 -0.27 -18.14
N LEU A 174 29.53 0.83 -17.43
CA LEU A 174 29.13 0.82 -16.03
C LEU A 174 28.15 1.95 -15.72
N LYS A 175 27.24 1.69 -14.82
CA LYS A 175 26.34 2.68 -14.22
C LYS A 175 26.44 2.59 -12.71
N ASN A 176 26.73 3.72 -12.07
CA ASN A 176 26.66 3.83 -10.61
C ASN A 176 25.44 4.64 -10.20
N THR A 177 24.72 4.16 -9.21
CA THR A 177 23.53 4.81 -8.66
C THR A 177 23.65 4.91 -7.15
N LEU A 178 23.93 6.11 -6.65
CA LEU A 178 23.92 6.40 -5.22
C LEU A 178 22.59 7.02 -4.84
N SER A 179 21.87 6.40 -3.92
CA SER A 179 20.62 6.92 -3.38
C SER A 179 20.67 7.01 -1.86
N ALA A 180 20.08 8.06 -1.33
CA ALA A 180 19.83 8.19 0.10
C ALA A 180 18.35 8.41 0.30
N SER A 181 17.74 7.82 1.32
CA SER A 181 16.37 8.10 1.68
C SER A 181 16.26 8.44 3.15
N GLN A 182 15.49 9.48 3.44
CA GLN A 182 15.10 9.89 4.78
C GLN A 182 13.60 9.89 4.86
N GLY A 183 13.05 9.20 5.85
CA GLY A 183 11.62 9.11 6.06
C GLY A 183 11.25 9.07 7.54
N ALA A 184 9.96 9.28 7.81
CA ALA A 184 9.41 9.11 9.15
C ALA A 184 7.93 8.71 9.08
N VAL A 185 7.48 8.02 10.13
CA VAL A 185 6.07 7.74 10.40
C VAL A 185 5.74 8.26 11.78
N PHE A 186 4.66 9.03 11.88
CA PHE A 186 4.17 9.63 13.12
C PHE A 186 2.75 9.17 13.40
N PHE A 187 2.46 8.92 14.67
CA PHE A 187 1.13 8.54 15.13
C PHE A 187 0.60 9.60 16.08
N VAL A 188 -0.48 10.27 15.71
CA VAL A 188 -1.15 11.20 16.62
C VAL A 188 -1.92 10.39 17.66
N ARG A 189 -1.57 10.58 18.93
CA ARG A 189 -2.28 9.92 20.02
C ARG A 189 -3.68 10.52 20.16
N PRO A 190 -4.73 9.68 20.17
CA PRO A 190 -6.05 10.18 20.54
C PRO A 190 -5.98 10.74 21.96
N SER A 191 -6.81 11.75 22.24
CA SER A 191 -7.00 12.29 23.59
C SER A 191 -7.26 11.13 24.55
N THR A 192 -6.57 11.13 25.69
CA THR A 192 -6.71 10.13 26.75
C THR A 192 -8.12 10.21 27.32
N ASP A 193 -9.05 9.42 26.80
CA ASP A 193 -10.34 9.20 27.43
C ASP A 193 -10.15 8.07 28.47
N PRO A 194 -10.47 8.32 29.77
CA PRO A 194 -10.37 7.28 30.81
C PRO A 194 -11.25 6.05 30.54
N ALA A 195 -12.25 6.16 29.67
CA ALA A 195 -13.12 5.07 29.25
C ALA A 195 -12.61 4.29 28.03
N ALA A 196 -11.47 4.68 27.45
CA ALA A 196 -10.87 3.97 26.34
C ALA A 196 -10.35 2.59 26.80
N PRO A 197 -10.49 1.55 25.97
CA PRO A 197 -9.84 0.27 26.26
C PRO A 197 -8.32 0.47 26.39
N PRO A 198 -7.63 -0.31 27.21
CA PRO A 198 -6.20 -0.18 27.38
C PRO A 198 -5.51 -0.30 26.00
N PRO A 199 -4.45 0.49 25.77
CA PRO A 199 -3.72 0.42 24.52
C PRO A 199 -3.19 -1.01 24.29
N PRO A 200 -3.03 -1.44 23.04
CA PRO A 200 -2.44 -2.74 22.73
C PRO A 200 -1.09 -2.90 23.46
N ILE A 201 -0.70 -4.14 23.72
CA ILE A 201 0.48 -4.52 24.53
C ILE A 201 1.77 -3.85 24.03
N ASN A 202 1.81 -3.45 22.76
CA ASN A 202 2.95 -2.78 22.13
C ASN A 202 2.43 -1.69 21.17
N PRO A 203 2.06 -0.50 21.65
CA PRO A 203 1.52 0.54 20.78
C PRO A 203 2.56 0.95 19.73
N ALA A 204 2.10 1.20 18.52
CA ALA A 204 2.93 1.77 17.45
C ALA A 204 3.55 3.09 17.91
N LEU A 205 4.85 3.25 17.68
CA LEU A 205 5.64 4.41 18.06
C LEU A 205 6.16 5.11 16.80
N ASP A 206 6.39 6.41 16.94
CA ASP A 206 7.03 7.20 15.88
C ASP A 206 8.36 6.57 15.48
N SER A 207 8.62 6.52 14.18
CA SER A 207 9.79 5.89 13.61
C SER A 207 10.46 6.85 12.62
N TYR A 208 11.77 6.96 12.73
CA TYR A 208 12.64 7.72 11.81
C TYR A 208 13.54 6.75 11.06
N TYR A 209 13.55 6.89 9.77
CA TYR A 209 14.21 5.98 8.87
C TYR A 209 15.24 6.69 8.00
N THR A 210 16.42 6.09 7.90
CA THR A 210 17.48 6.54 6.99
C THR A 210 18.03 5.33 6.24
N THR A 211 18.13 5.42 4.91
CA THR A 211 18.83 4.41 4.10
C THR A 211 19.77 5.08 3.14
N VAL A 212 20.95 4.50 2.96
CA VAL A 212 21.88 4.83 1.89
C VAL A 212 22.14 3.56 1.10
N THR A 213 22.03 3.65 -0.21
CA THR A 213 22.31 2.53 -1.12
C THR A 213 23.21 3.01 -2.24
N ASP A 214 24.27 2.26 -2.50
CA ASP A 214 25.16 2.43 -3.64
C ASP A 214 25.12 1.18 -4.51
N GLU A 215 24.76 1.34 -5.77
CA GLU A 215 24.70 0.27 -6.76
C GLU A 215 25.65 0.56 -7.91
N LEU A 216 26.59 -0.36 -8.15
CA LEU A 216 27.41 -0.39 -9.35
C LEU A 216 26.91 -1.51 -10.26
N ALA A 217 26.34 -1.19 -11.40
CA ALA A 217 25.77 -2.12 -12.36
C ALA A 217 26.50 -2.10 -13.69
N SER A 218 26.49 -3.24 -14.39
CA SER A 218 26.95 -3.31 -15.79
C SER A 218 26.10 -2.42 -16.69
N GLY A 219 26.76 -1.74 -17.63
CA GLY A 219 26.11 -0.90 -18.64
C GLY A 219 25.50 -1.70 -19.80
N THR A 220 25.05 -0.97 -20.81
CA THR A 220 24.36 -1.51 -22.00
C THR A 220 25.25 -2.36 -22.90
N TYR A 221 26.57 -2.21 -22.79
CA TYR A 221 27.55 -3.05 -23.52
C TYR A 221 27.40 -4.55 -23.19
N PHE A 222 26.96 -4.87 -21.97
CA PHE A 222 26.78 -6.25 -21.51
C PHE A 222 25.34 -6.73 -21.77
N GLU A 223 25.05 -7.15 -23.00
CA GLU A 223 23.70 -7.53 -23.39
C GLU A 223 23.26 -8.87 -22.78
N GLN A 224 24.12 -9.89 -22.84
CA GLN A 224 23.79 -11.25 -22.40
C GLN A 224 24.13 -11.50 -20.93
N LEU A 225 25.28 -11.01 -20.47
CA LEU A 225 25.75 -11.20 -19.10
C LEU A 225 25.73 -9.85 -18.37
N ARG A 226 24.88 -9.72 -17.38
CA ARG A 226 24.80 -8.52 -16.56
C ARG A 226 25.20 -8.83 -15.13
N PHE A 227 25.82 -7.87 -14.49
CA PHE A 227 26.20 -7.96 -13.08
C PHE A 227 25.90 -6.64 -12.36
N SER A 228 25.66 -6.74 -11.06
CA SER A 228 25.65 -5.55 -10.18
C SER A 228 26.20 -5.91 -8.80
N VAL A 229 26.76 -4.89 -8.14
CA VAL A 229 27.15 -4.93 -6.74
C VAL A 229 26.41 -3.84 -6.01
N VAL A 230 25.76 -4.20 -4.91
CA VAL A 230 24.96 -3.27 -4.11
C VAL A 230 25.46 -3.27 -2.69
N GLY A 231 25.80 -2.10 -2.19
CA GLY A 231 26.02 -1.83 -0.78
C GLY A 231 24.84 -1.04 -0.23
N SER A 232 24.29 -1.44 0.90
CA SER A 232 23.25 -0.66 1.55
C SER A 232 23.43 -0.60 3.06
N TYR A 233 23.03 0.52 3.63
CA TYR A 233 22.95 0.73 5.06
C TYR A 233 21.61 1.36 5.39
N SER A 234 20.88 0.76 6.32
CA SER A 234 19.63 1.32 6.82
C SER A 234 19.64 1.41 8.34
N GLN A 235 18.99 2.46 8.85
CA GLN A 235 18.76 2.66 10.28
C GLN A 235 17.31 3.07 10.50
N ASP A 236 16.64 2.38 11.41
CA ASP A 236 15.34 2.75 11.97
C ASP A 236 15.51 3.10 13.44
N SER A 237 15.07 4.29 13.81
CA SER A 237 15.16 4.82 15.17
C SER A 237 13.78 5.13 15.70
N GLN A 238 13.42 4.46 16.76
CA GLN A 238 12.19 4.66 17.53
C GLN A 238 12.57 5.04 18.97
N SER A 239 11.65 5.59 19.74
CA SER A 239 11.94 6.03 21.12
C SER A 239 12.43 4.90 22.04
N VAL A 240 12.08 3.66 21.76
CA VAL A 240 12.43 2.49 22.60
C VAL A 240 13.42 1.54 21.92
N ARG A 241 13.71 1.72 20.65
CA ARG A 241 14.52 0.80 19.87
C ARG A 241 15.24 1.48 18.71
N THR A 242 16.47 1.07 18.48
CA THR A 242 17.21 1.39 17.27
C THR A 242 17.62 0.10 16.58
N GLN A 243 17.43 0.05 15.27
CA GLN A 243 17.81 -1.08 14.42
C GLN A 243 18.73 -0.57 13.31
N ARG A 244 19.68 -1.40 12.91
CA ARG A 244 20.62 -1.13 11.83
C ARG A 244 20.76 -2.37 10.99
N ASP A 245 20.81 -2.18 9.69
CA ASP A 245 21.08 -3.25 8.72
C ASP A 245 22.13 -2.75 7.71
N ALA A 246 23.22 -3.47 7.61
CA ALA A 246 24.24 -3.25 6.62
C ALA A 246 24.32 -4.46 5.71
N GLN A 247 24.20 -4.26 4.42
CA GLN A 247 24.14 -5.35 3.44
C GLN A 247 25.06 -5.10 2.27
N GLY A 248 25.76 -6.16 1.85
CA GLY A 248 26.53 -6.20 0.61
C GLY A 248 26.09 -7.36 -0.25
N LEU A 249 25.63 -7.10 -1.47
CA LEU A 249 25.12 -8.11 -2.41
C LEU A 249 25.83 -7.98 -3.75
N ALA A 250 26.16 -9.11 -4.35
CA ALA A 250 26.56 -9.25 -5.74
C ALA A 250 25.49 -10.03 -6.50
N ASN A 251 25.12 -9.54 -7.64
CA ASN A 251 24.12 -10.12 -8.51
C ASN A 251 24.75 -10.40 -9.88
N ILE A 252 24.48 -11.57 -10.45
CA ILE A 252 24.86 -11.95 -11.80
C ILE A 252 23.65 -12.52 -12.52
N SER A 253 23.45 -12.10 -13.76
CA SER A 253 22.36 -12.60 -14.58
C SER A 253 22.79 -12.88 -16.01
N TYR A 254 22.28 -13.97 -16.56
CA TYR A 254 22.56 -14.42 -17.92
C TYR A 254 21.27 -14.60 -18.71
N ALA A 255 21.18 -13.92 -19.85
CA ALA A 255 20.12 -14.11 -20.81
C ALA A 255 20.38 -15.38 -21.64
N ALA A 256 19.87 -16.52 -21.15
CA ALA A 256 20.07 -17.82 -21.80
C ALA A 256 19.37 -17.89 -23.17
N THR A 257 18.23 -17.24 -23.27
CA THR A 257 17.50 -17.03 -24.53
C THR A 257 16.83 -15.66 -24.51
N ARG A 258 16.21 -15.24 -25.61
CA ARG A 258 15.40 -14.03 -25.64
C ARG A 258 14.19 -14.04 -24.69
N PHE A 259 13.81 -15.24 -24.21
CA PHE A 259 12.64 -15.44 -23.33
C PHE A 259 13.02 -15.79 -21.90
N LEU A 260 14.24 -16.28 -21.69
CA LEU A 260 14.68 -16.81 -20.42
C LEU A 260 15.96 -16.12 -19.95
N LYS A 261 15.89 -15.48 -18.81
CA LYS A 261 17.02 -15.00 -18.03
C LYS A 261 17.12 -15.79 -16.74
N VAL A 262 18.30 -16.25 -16.41
CA VAL A 262 18.64 -16.87 -15.11
C VAL A 262 19.52 -15.91 -14.33
N PHE A 263 19.39 -15.91 -13.01
CA PHE A 263 20.20 -15.03 -12.17
C PHE A 263 20.50 -15.67 -10.81
N GLY A 264 21.57 -15.17 -10.19
CA GLY A 264 21.96 -15.51 -8.84
C GLY A 264 22.37 -14.26 -8.07
N VAL A 265 22.05 -14.23 -6.78
CA VAL A 265 22.42 -13.18 -5.84
C VAL A 265 23.17 -13.83 -4.69
N GLY A 266 24.34 -13.28 -4.35
CA GLY A 266 25.13 -13.72 -3.22
C GLY A 266 25.61 -12.54 -2.40
N GLY A 267 25.70 -12.72 -1.09
CA GLY A 267 26.17 -11.63 -0.22
C GLY A 267 26.00 -11.91 1.25
N TYR A 268 26.03 -10.85 2.03
CA TYR A 268 25.92 -10.91 3.47
C TYR A 268 25.14 -9.70 4.02
N SER A 269 24.36 -9.93 5.07
CA SER A 269 23.63 -8.91 5.82
C SER A 269 24.03 -8.95 7.30
N ASP A 270 24.38 -7.79 7.87
CA ASP A 270 24.67 -7.59 9.30
C ASP A 270 23.55 -6.79 9.95
N PHE A 271 22.67 -7.51 10.64
CA PHE A 271 21.50 -6.92 11.28
C PHE A 271 21.71 -6.80 12.79
N LYS A 272 21.52 -5.58 13.31
CA LYS A 272 21.64 -5.27 14.75
C LYS A 272 20.40 -4.56 15.27
N SER A 273 19.92 -4.99 16.43
CA SER A 273 18.85 -4.34 17.19
C SER A 273 19.33 -4.02 18.60
N SER A 274 18.93 -2.86 19.14
CA SER A 274 19.18 -2.51 20.54
C SER A 274 18.36 -3.35 21.54
N GLN A 275 17.34 -4.05 21.03
CA GLN A 275 16.55 -5.02 21.82
C GLN A 275 16.95 -6.45 21.46
N PRO A 276 16.85 -7.40 22.44
CA PRO A 276 17.12 -8.80 22.16
C PRO A 276 16.20 -9.35 21.07
N LEU A 277 16.76 -10.22 20.23
CA LEU A 277 16.02 -10.92 19.18
C LEU A 277 15.95 -12.42 19.53
N ALA A 278 14.87 -13.06 19.11
CA ALA A 278 14.69 -14.50 19.28
C ALA A 278 15.70 -15.31 18.45
N LYS A 279 16.23 -14.74 17.38
CA LYS A 279 17.17 -15.34 16.44
C LYS A 279 18.15 -14.29 15.93
N ASP A 280 19.39 -14.69 15.69
CA ASP A 280 20.34 -13.87 14.94
C ASP A 280 19.86 -13.70 13.49
N LEU A 281 19.73 -12.45 13.07
CA LEU A 281 19.28 -12.06 11.74
C LEU A 281 20.45 -11.70 10.82
N SER A 282 21.68 -11.70 11.34
CA SER A 282 22.87 -11.54 10.50
C SER A 282 23.20 -12.87 9.81
N GLY A 283 23.54 -12.82 8.54
CA GLY A 283 23.84 -14.06 7.82
C GLY A 283 24.06 -13.89 6.32
N PRO A 284 24.46 -14.97 5.68
CA PRO A 284 24.65 -15.01 4.24
C PRO A 284 23.31 -14.89 3.50
N THR A 285 23.36 -14.26 2.33
CA THR A 285 22.29 -14.24 1.34
C THR A 285 22.75 -15.05 0.14
N ALA A 286 21.96 -16.02 -0.28
CA ALA A 286 22.17 -16.81 -1.48
C ALA A 286 20.80 -17.10 -2.13
N LEU A 287 20.50 -16.40 -3.21
CA LEU A 287 19.25 -16.52 -3.93
C LEU A 287 19.54 -16.89 -5.39
N GLY A 288 18.64 -17.65 -5.98
CA GLY A 288 18.68 -17.96 -7.41
C GLY A 288 17.30 -17.79 -8.00
N GLY A 289 17.24 -17.37 -9.26
CA GLY A 289 15.96 -17.14 -9.87
C GLY A 289 15.96 -17.17 -11.39
N VAL A 290 14.75 -17.03 -11.92
CA VAL A 290 14.48 -17.01 -13.35
C VAL A 290 13.53 -15.86 -13.67
N THR A 291 13.77 -15.22 -14.82
CA THR A 291 12.80 -14.30 -15.43
C THR A 291 12.39 -14.89 -16.77
N LEU A 292 11.09 -15.08 -16.94
CA LEU A 292 10.45 -15.45 -18.20
C LEU A 292 9.80 -14.22 -18.79
N SER A 293 10.18 -13.87 -20.02
CA SER A 293 9.66 -12.70 -20.73
C SER A 293 9.46 -13.07 -22.20
N ASN A 294 8.27 -13.51 -22.55
CA ASN A 294 7.99 -13.89 -23.94
C ASN A 294 7.79 -12.66 -24.83
N THR A 295 7.16 -11.63 -24.29
CA THR A 295 6.87 -10.35 -24.92
C THR A 295 6.89 -9.26 -23.86
N PRO A 296 6.87 -7.96 -24.21
CA PRO A 296 6.70 -6.89 -23.23
C PRO A 296 5.42 -7.03 -22.38
N GLU A 297 4.42 -7.77 -22.92
CA GLU A 297 3.14 -8.01 -22.26
C GLU A 297 3.21 -9.08 -21.16
N PHE A 298 4.20 -10.00 -21.23
CA PHE A 298 4.34 -11.06 -20.23
C PHE A 298 5.74 -11.05 -19.61
N VAL A 299 5.80 -10.79 -18.33
CA VAL A 299 7.02 -10.89 -17.51
C VAL A 299 6.70 -11.61 -16.21
N LEU A 300 7.37 -12.73 -15.97
CA LEU A 300 7.31 -13.49 -14.72
C LEU A 300 8.72 -13.62 -14.16
N THR A 301 8.94 -13.14 -12.94
CA THR A 301 10.19 -13.36 -12.19
C THR A 301 9.89 -14.20 -10.97
N LEU A 302 10.68 -15.23 -10.76
CA LEU A 302 10.63 -16.10 -9.58
C LEU A 302 12.03 -16.21 -8.99
N GLU A 303 12.13 -16.11 -7.67
CA GLU A 303 13.37 -16.13 -6.91
C GLU A 303 13.20 -16.95 -5.64
N ALA A 304 14.21 -17.77 -5.31
CA ALA A 304 14.21 -18.60 -4.12
C ALA A 304 15.62 -18.78 -3.58
N GLY A 305 15.74 -18.97 -2.27
CA GLY A 305 17.01 -19.21 -1.62
C GLY A 305 16.96 -18.97 -0.12
N THR A 306 18.03 -18.40 0.41
CA THR A 306 18.15 -18.02 1.82
C THR A 306 18.61 -16.59 1.98
N GLN A 307 18.00 -15.86 2.89
CA GLN A 307 18.38 -14.50 3.29
C GLN A 307 18.25 -14.37 4.80
N ASN A 308 19.26 -13.80 5.48
CA ASN A 308 19.24 -13.60 6.93
C ASN A 308 18.92 -14.89 7.72
N ASN A 309 19.43 -16.04 7.28
CA ASN A 309 19.16 -17.37 7.84
C ASN A 309 17.69 -17.84 7.73
N PHE A 310 16.87 -17.23 6.85
CA PHE A 310 15.52 -17.69 6.54
C PHE A 310 15.42 -18.17 5.08
N PRO A 311 14.63 -19.22 4.81
CA PRO A 311 14.24 -19.55 3.45
C PRO A 311 13.35 -18.43 2.92
N THR A 312 13.70 -17.90 1.75
CA THR A 312 13.08 -16.72 1.13
C THR A 312 12.56 -17.09 -0.24
N TYR A 313 11.35 -16.66 -0.54
CA TYR A 313 10.67 -16.85 -1.82
C TYR A 313 10.05 -15.54 -2.25
N MET A 314 10.41 -15.07 -3.44
CA MET A 314 9.89 -13.83 -4.01
C MET A 314 9.45 -14.06 -5.45
N GLY A 315 8.56 -13.19 -5.93
CA GLY A 315 8.15 -13.26 -7.31
C GLY A 315 7.36 -12.05 -7.75
N SER A 316 7.36 -11.81 -9.05
CA SER A 316 6.51 -10.79 -9.67
C SER A 316 5.96 -11.30 -10.99
N LEU A 317 4.73 -10.95 -11.29
CA LEU A 317 4.04 -11.28 -12.52
C LEU A 317 3.42 -10.01 -13.09
N ARG A 318 3.67 -9.75 -14.36
CA ARG A 318 2.91 -8.80 -15.16
C ARG A 318 2.51 -9.50 -16.45
N TRP A 319 1.20 -9.55 -16.68
CA TRP A 319 0.67 -10.16 -17.89
C TRP A 319 -0.46 -9.29 -18.45
N VAL A 320 -0.21 -8.64 -19.56
CA VAL A 320 -1.22 -7.97 -20.37
C VAL A 320 -1.82 -9.02 -21.30
N ILE A 321 -2.94 -9.60 -20.88
CA ILE A 321 -3.64 -10.69 -21.60
C ILE A 321 -4.25 -10.15 -22.89
N SER A 322 -4.77 -8.92 -22.79
CA SER A 322 -5.28 -8.14 -23.93
C SER A 322 -5.13 -6.65 -23.62
N PRO A 323 -5.31 -5.74 -24.57
CA PRO A 323 -5.31 -4.29 -24.30
C PRO A 323 -6.27 -3.87 -23.18
N LEU A 324 -7.32 -4.64 -22.98
CA LEU A 324 -8.36 -4.38 -21.97
C LEU A 324 -8.17 -5.18 -20.67
N THR A 325 -7.24 -6.16 -20.65
CA THR A 325 -7.12 -7.11 -19.52
C THR A 325 -5.68 -7.22 -19.06
N GLN A 326 -5.44 -6.91 -17.80
CA GLN A 326 -4.14 -7.01 -17.18
C GLN A 326 -4.20 -7.85 -15.88
N LEU A 327 -3.23 -8.76 -15.72
CA LEU A 327 -2.98 -9.52 -14.50
C LEU A 327 -1.63 -9.08 -13.91
N VAL A 328 -1.63 -8.68 -12.66
CA VAL A 328 -0.42 -8.30 -11.91
C VAL A 328 -0.35 -9.11 -10.63
N GLY A 329 0.82 -9.66 -10.34
CA GLY A 329 1.07 -10.40 -9.11
C GLY A 329 2.38 -9.99 -8.47
N ASN A 330 2.43 -10.06 -7.16
CA ASN A 330 3.66 -9.84 -6.38
C ASN A 330 3.68 -10.77 -5.17
N ALA A 331 4.84 -11.36 -4.90
CA ALA A 331 5.13 -12.12 -3.70
C ALA A 331 6.41 -11.57 -3.08
N THR A 332 6.36 -11.22 -1.80
CA THR A 332 7.49 -10.63 -1.07
C THR A 332 7.77 -11.40 0.21
N ASP A 333 9.03 -11.46 0.57
CA ASP A 333 9.52 -12.04 1.81
C ASP A 333 10.55 -11.07 2.40
N SER A 334 10.31 -10.57 3.61
CA SER A 334 11.14 -9.54 4.23
C SER A 334 11.11 -9.57 5.75
N ILE A 335 12.16 -9.04 6.37
CA ILE A 335 12.18 -8.74 7.80
C ILE A 335 11.89 -7.25 7.95
N THR A 336 10.80 -6.89 8.62
CA THR A 336 10.35 -5.49 8.68
C THR A 336 9.56 -5.19 9.96
N THR A 337 9.30 -3.91 10.19
CA THR A 337 8.29 -3.44 11.15
C THR A 337 7.07 -2.93 10.40
N PRO A 338 5.89 -2.82 11.01
CA PRO A 338 4.72 -2.22 10.36
C PRO A 338 5.01 -0.82 9.81
N GLN A 339 5.75 0.01 10.55
CA GLN A 339 6.15 1.36 10.11
C GLN A 339 7.08 1.29 8.90
N GLY A 340 8.01 0.33 8.92
CA GLY A 340 8.93 0.09 7.82
C GLY A 340 8.25 -0.38 6.55
N ASP A 341 7.28 -1.27 6.67
CA ASP A 341 6.47 -1.69 5.54
C ASP A 341 5.66 -0.52 4.94
N MET A 342 5.10 0.35 5.78
CA MET A 342 4.43 1.58 5.31
C MET A 342 5.38 2.48 4.50
N LEU A 343 6.58 2.72 5.00
CA LEU A 343 7.57 3.55 4.30
C LEU A 343 8.09 2.90 3.01
N ALA A 344 8.30 1.59 3.01
CA ALA A 344 8.70 0.85 1.83
C ALA A 344 7.64 0.95 0.71
N ARG A 345 6.37 0.80 1.06
CA ARG A 345 5.25 0.96 0.12
C ARG A 345 5.17 2.40 -0.39
N LEU A 346 5.35 3.39 0.47
CA LEU A 346 5.37 4.80 0.09
C LEU A 346 6.52 5.10 -0.89
N THR A 347 7.70 4.52 -0.67
CA THR A 347 8.85 4.67 -1.57
C THR A 347 8.56 4.07 -2.95
N ASN A 348 7.85 2.96 -3.01
CA ASN A 348 7.55 2.25 -4.25
C ASN A 348 6.35 2.84 -5.01
N MET A 349 5.55 3.70 -4.40
CA MET A 349 4.39 4.34 -5.05
C MET A 349 4.78 5.20 -6.25
N SER A 350 5.95 5.79 -6.26
CA SER A 350 6.45 6.62 -7.37
C SER A 350 6.78 5.82 -8.64
N GLY A 351 6.96 4.50 -8.53
CA GLY A 351 7.27 3.61 -9.65
C GLY A 351 6.04 3.04 -10.38
N TYR A 352 4.90 3.07 -9.75
CA TYR A 352 3.63 2.63 -10.32
C TYR A 352 2.76 3.87 -10.46
N GLY A 353 2.63 4.39 -11.67
CA GLY A 353 1.94 5.63 -12.01
C GLY A 353 0.76 5.91 -11.09
N GLY A 354 0.79 7.07 -10.46
CA GLY A 354 -0.02 7.47 -9.32
C GLY A 354 -1.47 7.01 -9.41
N GLY A 355 -1.73 5.83 -8.85
CA GLY A 355 -3.10 5.42 -8.60
C GLY A 355 -3.64 6.41 -7.59
N ASN A 356 -4.52 7.29 -8.02
CA ASN A 356 -5.33 8.08 -7.13
C ASN A 356 -5.75 7.17 -5.98
N PHE A 357 -5.47 7.56 -4.75
CA PHE A 357 -6.26 7.13 -3.60
C PHE A 357 -7.64 7.75 -3.86
N GLY A 358 -8.21 7.26 -4.95
CA GLY A 358 -9.39 7.83 -5.55
C GLY A 358 -10.48 7.76 -4.55
N ASP A 359 -11.01 8.87 -4.41
CA ASP A 359 -12.25 9.26 -3.81
C ASP A 359 -13.46 8.39 -4.22
N THR A 360 -13.31 7.12 -4.12
CA THR A 360 -14.47 6.26 -4.00
C THR A 360 -14.52 5.85 -2.54
N GLY A 361 -15.52 6.33 -1.80
CA GLY A 361 -15.76 5.99 -0.39
C GLY A 361 -15.82 4.48 -0.10
N THR A 362 -15.31 3.67 -0.97
CA THR A 362 -15.27 2.21 -0.96
C THR A 362 -13.92 1.64 -0.59
N GLY A 363 -12.88 2.46 -0.37
CA GLY A 363 -11.56 1.94 0.00
C GLY A 363 -10.87 1.03 -1.04
N LEU A 364 -11.51 0.85 -2.19
CA LEU A 364 -11.00 0.10 -3.32
C LEU A 364 -10.37 1.10 -4.30
N GLY A 365 -9.08 1.33 -4.18
CA GLY A 365 -8.34 2.01 -5.24
C GLY A 365 -8.51 1.22 -6.54
N THR A 366 -9.31 1.73 -7.48
CA THR A 366 -9.54 1.15 -8.80
C THR A 366 -8.37 1.39 -9.76
N GLY A 367 -7.27 1.97 -9.28
CA GLY A 367 -6.04 2.10 -10.06
C GLY A 367 -5.35 0.74 -10.22
N ALA A 368 -4.92 0.41 -11.43
CA ALA A 368 -4.13 -0.78 -11.76
C ALA A 368 -2.76 -0.88 -11.04
N GLY A 369 -2.38 0.13 -10.29
CA GLY A 369 -1.29 0.11 -9.33
C GLY A 369 -1.86 -0.14 -7.94
N GLY A 370 -1.56 -1.25 -7.31
CA GLY A 370 -2.04 -1.62 -5.98
C GLY A 370 -1.71 -0.57 -4.92
N GLY A 371 -2.48 0.52 -4.91
CA GLY A 371 -2.38 1.57 -3.92
C GLY A 371 -2.63 0.98 -2.52
N TYR A 372 -1.76 1.31 -1.60
CA TYR A 372 -1.94 1.02 -0.20
C TYR A 372 -3.23 1.71 0.28
N SER A 373 -4.25 0.91 0.58
CA SER A 373 -5.29 1.36 1.47
C SER A 373 -4.85 1.04 2.89
N PRO A 374 -4.69 2.01 3.77
CA PRO A 374 -4.50 1.73 5.20
C PRO A 374 -5.68 0.93 5.78
N TYR A 375 -6.79 0.90 5.06
CA TYR A 375 -7.97 0.08 5.28
C TYR A 375 -7.98 -1.23 4.48
N ASP A 376 -6.82 -1.72 4.07
CA ASP A 376 -6.77 -3.08 3.57
C ASP A 376 -7.37 -3.99 4.66
N PRO A 377 -8.57 -4.60 4.46
CA PRO A 377 -9.16 -5.48 5.46
C PRO A 377 -8.28 -6.69 5.76
N GLY A 378 -7.24 -6.89 4.94
CA GLY A 378 -6.10 -7.76 5.21
C GLY A 378 -5.00 -7.11 6.03
N GLY A 379 -5.11 -5.80 6.32
CA GLY A 379 -4.13 -5.05 7.11
C GLY A 379 -3.89 -5.69 8.46
N LEU A 380 -2.61 -5.90 8.78
CA LEU A 380 -2.19 -6.43 10.06
C LEU A 380 -2.08 -5.28 11.05
N ALA A 381 -2.43 -5.53 12.32
CA ALA A 381 -2.38 -4.53 13.39
C ALA A 381 -1.05 -3.77 13.45
N LEU A 382 -1.13 -2.48 13.74
CA LEU A 382 0.01 -1.62 13.96
C LEU A 382 0.56 -1.83 15.38
N ASP A 383 1.73 -2.41 15.46
CA ASP A 383 2.49 -2.52 16.71
C ASP A 383 3.95 -2.12 16.49
N ASN A 384 4.75 -2.27 17.52
CA ASN A 384 6.17 -1.91 17.50
C ASN A 384 7.10 -3.13 17.39
N SER A 385 6.67 -4.21 16.79
CA SER A 385 7.43 -5.47 16.71
C SER A 385 8.19 -5.61 15.39
N ILE A 386 9.23 -6.46 15.40
CA ILE A 386 9.96 -6.90 14.22
C ILE A 386 9.33 -8.20 13.74
N TYR A 387 9.04 -8.28 12.47
CA TYR A 387 8.42 -9.43 11.84
C TYR A 387 9.24 -9.95 10.67
N HIS A 388 9.28 -11.26 10.54
CA HIS A 388 9.49 -11.91 9.25
C HIS A 388 8.13 -11.94 8.55
N MET A 389 8.01 -11.16 7.50
CA MET A 389 6.75 -10.94 6.79
C MET A 389 6.81 -11.52 5.39
N ARG A 390 5.81 -12.31 5.05
CA ARG A 390 5.57 -12.82 3.71
C ARG A 390 4.25 -12.31 3.22
N SER A 391 4.21 -11.81 2.00
CA SER A 391 2.96 -11.38 1.39
C SER A 391 2.86 -11.84 -0.05
N ILE A 392 1.63 -12.10 -0.47
CA ILE A 392 1.27 -12.40 -1.85
C ILE A 392 0.06 -11.57 -2.23
N GLN A 393 0.12 -11.01 -3.42
CA GLN A 393 -0.99 -10.28 -4.01
C GLN A 393 -1.11 -10.64 -5.48
N LEU A 394 -2.32 -10.89 -5.94
CA LEU A 394 -2.66 -11.11 -7.35
C LEU A 394 -3.86 -10.23 -7.68
N SER A 395 -3.79 -9.47 -8.75
CA SER A 395 -4.85 -8.54 -9.17
C SER A 395 -5.10 -8.67 -10.67
N LEU A 396 -6.35 -8.88 -11.04
CA LEU A 396 -6.85 -8.89 -12.41
C LEU A 396 -7.73 -7.65 -12.60
N VAL A 397 -7.46 -6.90 -13.66
CA VAL A 397 -8.31 -5.77 -14.08
C VAL A 397 -8.70 -5.99 -15.54
N HIS A 398 -9.98 -5.83 -15.82
CA HIS A 398 -10.54 -5.82 -17.17
C HIS A 398 -11.38 -4.57 -17.33
N THR A 399 -11.08 -3.75 -18.32
CA THR A 399 -11.78 -2.49 -18.58
C THR A 399 -12.34 -2.55 -20.01
N ASP A 400 -13.65 -2.52 -20.10
CA ASP A 400 -14.39 -2.35 -21.36
C ASP A 400 -14.88 -0.90 -21.44
N GLU A 401 -15.48 -0.49 -22.55
CA GLU A 401 -15.92 0.90 -22.81
C GLU A 401 -16.73 1.52 -21.65
N ARG A 402 -17.56 0.71 -20.98
CA ARG A 402 -18.47 1.17 -19.91
C ARG A 402 -18.36 0.42 -18.62
N THR A 403 -17.53 -0.63 -18.57
CA THR A 403 -17.47 -1.52 -17.42
C THR A 403 -16.04 -1.80 -17.05
N THR A 404 -15.71 -1.64 -15.78
CA THR A 404 -14.44 -2.10 -15.23
C THR A 404 -14.70 -3.18 -14.21
N TYR A 405 -14.11 -4.34 -14.43
CA TYR A 405 -14.06 -5.46 -13.49
C TYR A 405 -12.70 -5.51 -12.85
N SER A 406 -12.63 -5.59 -11.55
CA SER A 406 -11.40 -5.86 -10.83
C SER A 406 -11.58 -6.99 -9.85
N GLY A 407 -10.59 -7.88 -9.79
CA GLY A 407 -10.56 -8.99 -8.86
C GLY A 407 -9.16 -9.14 -8.28
N GLY A 408 -9.06 -9.58 -7.04
CA GLY A 408 -7.76 -9.77 -6.41
C GLY A 408 -7.78 -10.82 -5.32
N LEU A 409 -6.66 -11.53 -5.20
CA LEU A 409 -6.34 -12.41 -4.08
C LEU A 409 -5.19 -11.80 -3.32
N PHE A 410 -5.24 -11.87 -2.01
CA PHE A 410 -4.14 -11.40 -1.16
C PHE A 410 -3.90 -12.37 0.00
N GLY A 411 -2.67 -12.39 0.46
CA GLY A 411 -2.27 -13.12 1.65
C GLY A 411 -1.10 -12.44 2.31
N SER A 412 -1.09 -12.42 3.62
CA SER A 412 0.03 -11.95 4.42
C SER A 412 0.19 -12.83 5.64
N GLU A 413 1.43 -13.14 5.95
CA GLU A 413 1.83 -13.95 7.08
C GLU A 413 3.00 -13.26 7.77
N ARG A 414 2.99 -13.18 9.09
CA ARG A 414 4.08 -12.60 9.86
C ARG A 414 4.41 -13.41 11.09
N ASP A 415 5.70 -13.65 11.27
CA ASP A 415 6.30 -14.26 12.44
C ASP A 415 7.05 -13.19 13.24
N ARG A 416 6.72 -13.04 14.50
CA ARG A 416 7.36 -12.06 15.38
C ARG A 416 8.76 -12.51 15.78
N LEU A 417 9.76 -11.63 15.64
CA LEU A 417 11.17 -11.92 15.86
C LEU A 417 11.76 -11.29 17.14
N ASP A 418 11.13 -10.27 17.71
CA ASP A 418 11.58 -9.54 18.90
C ASP A 418 11.03 -10.13 20.23
N LEU A 419 10.98 -11.44 20.30
CA LEU A 419 10.58 -12.18 21.48
C LEU A 419 11.82 -12.64 22.29
N ALA A 420 11.62 -12.86 23.59
CA ALA A 420 12.65 -13.50 24.40
C ALA A 420 12.99 -14.89 23.84
N PRO A 421 14.28 -15.34 23.91
CA PRO A 421 14.66 -16.65 23.45
C PRO A 421 13.80 -17.76 24.07
N GLY A 422 13.27 -18.65 23.24
CA GLY A 422 12.37 -19.73 23.66
C GLY A 422 10.89 -19.37 23.74
N SER A 423 10.53 -18.10 23.66
CA SER A 423 9.13 -17.66 23.54
C SER A 423 8.65 -17.77 22.10
N ARG A 424 7.45 -18.29 21.90
CA ARG A 424 6.79 -18.32 20.59
C ARG A 424 5.40 -17.74 20.74
N LEU A 425 5.10 -16.69 20.02
CA LEU A 425 3.71 -16.29 19.75
C LEU A 425 3.19 -17.03 18.53
N PRO A 426 1.90 -17.32 18.48
CA PRO A 426 1.29 -17.86 17.27
C PRO A 426 1.57 -16.92 16.09
N ARG A 427 1.81 -17.54 14.93
CA ARG A 427 1.94 -16.86 13.65
C ARG A 427 0.65 -16.08 13.36
N THR A 428 0.79 -14.86 12.90
CA THR A 428 -0.34 -14.04 12.44
C THR A 428 -0.44 -14.16 10.93
N SER A 429 -1.63 -14.45 10.43
CA SER A 429 -1.87 -14.57 8.99
C SER A 429 -3.23 -13.99 8.60
N VAL A 430 -3.28 -13.47 7.37
CA VAL A 430 -4.50 -12.98 6.74
C VAL A 430 -4.51 -13.38 5.29
N TYR A 431 -5.60 -13.94 4.83
CA TYR A 431 -5.84 -14.30 3.42
C TYR A 431 -7.20 -13.81 3.01
N GLY A 432 -7.34 -13.40 1.77
CA GLY A 432 -8.63 -12.94 1.30
C GLY A 432 -8.73 -12.79 -0.20
N ALA A 433 -9.94 -12.43 -0.60
CA ALA A 433 -10.29 -12.11 -1.97
C ALA A 433 -11.14 -10.83 -2.01
N ARG A 434 -10.98 -10.07 -3.07
CA ARG A 434 -11.77 -8.87 -3.35
C ARG A 434 -12.24 -8.88 -4.78
N LEU A 435 -13.44 -8.34 -5.00
CA LEU A 435 -14.03 -8.14 -6.31
C LEU A 435 -14.64 -6.75 -6.35
N ALA A 436 -14.56 -6.07 -7.48
CA ALA A 436 -15.30 -4.86 -7.73
C ALA A 436 -15.72 -4.76 -9.19
N VAL A 437 -16.87 -4.16 -9.41
CA VAL A 437 -17.42 -3.86 -10.73
C VAL A 437 -17.88 -2.42 -10.70
N THR A 438 -17.44 -1.66 -11.70
CA THR A 438 -17.92 -0.29 -11.94
C THR A 438 -18.55 -0.26 -13.33
N GLN A 439 -19.79 0.20 -13.42
CA GLN A 439 -20.58 0.23 -14.64
C GLN A 439 -21.06 1.65 -14.91
N GLN A 440 -20.76 2.18 -16.10
CA GLN A 440 -21.38 3.40 -16.61
C GLN A 440 -22.71 3.04 -17.31
N ILE A 441 -23.81 3.62 -16.85
CA ILE A 441 -25.16 3.37 -17.34
C ILE A 441 -25.69 4.61 -18.04
N GLY A 442 -25.57 4.66 -19.37
CA GLY A 442 -25.85 5.88 -20.12
C GLY A 442 -24.79 6.97 -19.85
N THR A 443 -25.22 8.23 -19.94
CA THR A 443 -24.38 9.42 -19.71
C THR A 443 -24.40 9.88 -18.24
N ASP A 444 -25.53 9.65 -17.55
CA ASP A 444 -25.85 10.33 -16.30
C ASP A 444 -25.75 9.43 -15.08
N TRP A 445 -25.63 8.11 -15.26
CA TRP A 445 -25.60 7.16 -14.15
C TRP A 445 -24.34 6.34 -14.13
N SER A 446 -23.82 6.10 -12.95
CA SER A 446 -22.80 5.07 -12.73
C SER A 446 -23.15 4.23 -11.51
N ALA A 447 -22.82 2.94 -11.57
CA ALA A 447 -23.04 2.00 -10.49
C ALA A 447 -21.72 1.32 -10.13
N GLN A 448 -21.47 1.12 -8.87
CA GLN A 448 -20.32 0.42 -8.34
C GLN A 448 -20.78 -0.64 -7.35
N LEU A 449 -20.23 -1.84 -7.47
CA LEU A 449 -20.42 -2.92 -6.52
C LEU A 449 -19.06 -3.46 -6.12
N SER A 450 -18.85 -3.65 -4.83
CA SER A 450 -17.64 -4.28 -4.34
C SER A 450 -17.93 -5.31 -3.26
N ALA A 451 -17.08 -6.33 -3.17
CA ALA A 451 -17.13 -7.34 -2.13
C ALA A 451 -15.71 -7.73 -1.73
N ASN A 452 -15.50 -7.91 -0.44
CA ASN A 452 -14.26 -8.36 0.13
C ASN A 452 -14.52 -9.45 1.18
N TYR A 453 -13.73 -10.51 1.14
CA TYR A 453 -13.77 -11.57 2.13
C TYR A 453 -12.36 -11.85 2.64
N SER A 454 -12.18 -11.90 3.95
CA SER A 454 -10.89 -12.21 4.53
C SER A 454 -10.99 -13.15 5.73
N LEU A 455 -9.99 -14.03 5.82
CA LEU A 455 -9.75 -14.96 6.92
C LEU A 455 -8.49 -14.52 7.63
N GLY A 456 -8.55 -14.31 8.93
CA GLY A 456 -7.42 -13.93 9.76
C GLY A 456 -7.18 -14.92 10.88
N ASN A 457 -5.92 -15.07 11.24
CA ASN A 457 -5.49 -15.73 12.45
C ASN A 457 -4.52 -14.78 13.16
N GLU A 458 -4.91 -14.27 14.32
CA GLU A 458 -4.09 -13.35 15.11
C GLU A 458 -4.03 -13.83 16.54
N PHE A 459 -2.80 -14.01 17.07
CA PHE A 459 -2.55 -14.47 18.45
C PHE A 459 -3.30 -15.74 18.85
N GLY A 460 -3.54 -16.66 17.91
CA GLY A 460 -4.26 -17.92 18.15
C GLY A 460 -5.78 -17.82 18.10
N GLY A 461 -6.32 -16.64 17.84
CA GLY A 461 -7.73 -16.42 17.51
C GLY A 461 -8.01 -16.46 16.03
N HIS A 462 -9.25 -16.75 15.66
CA HIS A 462 -9.70 -16.75 14.26
C HIS A 462 -10.63 -15.58 14.02
N ASP A 463 -10.47 -14.95 12.85
CA ASP A 463 -11.28 -13.82 12.41
C ASP A 463 -11.76 -14.03 10.97
N ARG A 464 -13.05 -13.82 10.73
CA ARG A 464 -13.66 -13.85 9.40
C ARG A 464 -14.34 -12.51 9.18
N VAL A 465 -14.00 -11.85 8.09
CA VAL A 465 -14.60 -10.58 7.73
C VAL A 465 -15.16 -10.69 6.32
N PHE A 466 -16.42 -10.35 6.18
CA PHE A 466 -17.05 -10.08 4.90
C PHE A 466 -17.47 -8.63 4.87
N SER A 467 -17.16 -7.91 3.80
CA SER A 467 -17.69 -6.58 3.53
C SER A 467 -18.14 -6.47 2.08
N GLY A 468 -19.24 -5.77 1.88
CA GLY A 468 -19.78 -5.44 0.57
C GLY A 468 -20.23 -3.99 0.55
N ASP A 469 -20.11 -3.36 -0.60
CA ASP A 469 -20.55 -1.98 -0.84
C ASP A 469 -21.20 -1.89 -2.21
N ALA A 470 -22.33 -1.20 -2.26
CA ALA A 470 -23.04 -0.86 -3.48
C ALA A 470 -23.25 0.64 -3.53
N ARG A 471 -22.88 1.29 -4.61
CA ARG A 471 -23.06 2.72 -4.81
C ARG A 471 -23.63 3.00 -6.19
N VAL A 472 -24.59 3.92 -6.23
CA VAL A 472 -25.14 4.47 -7.47
C VAL A 472 -24.95 5.97 -7.44
N ASN A 473 -24.38 6.51 -8.50
CA ASN A 473 -24.21 7.94 -8.68
C ASN A 473 -25.10 8.41 -9.84
N TYR A 474 -25.67 9.59 -9.68
CA TYR A 474 -26.40 10.33 -10.71
C TYR A 474 -25.70 11.66 -10.97
N HIS A 475 -25.22 11.85 -12.19
CA HIS A 475 -24.57 13.09 -12.63
C HIS A 475 -25.66 14.15 -12.91
N LEU A 476 -25.92 15.03 -11.95
CA LEU A 476 -26.92 16.09 -12.08
C LEU A 476 -26.43 17.18 -13.04
N THR A 477 -25.15 17.50 -12.97
CA THR A 477 -24.42 18.40 -13.87
C THR A 477 -23.00 17.86 -14.05
N GLU A 478 -22.19 18.47 -14.92
CA GLU A 478 -20.75 18.15 -15.02
C GLU A 478 -19.98 18.32 -13.70
N ALA A 479 -20.50 19.17 -12.80
CA ALA A 479 -19.85 19.51 -11.55
C ALA A 479 -20.52 18.89 -10.31
N ILE A 480 -21.72 18.35 -10.42
CA ILE A 480 -22.51 17.91 -9.26
C ILE A 480 -23.02 16.49 -9.45
N ASP A 481 -22.68 15.63 -8.52
CA ASP A 481 -23.13 14.24 -8.44
C ASP A 481 -24.01 14.04 -7.20
N LEU A 482 -25.13 13.37 -7.36
CA LEU A 482 -25.91 12.79 -6.26
C LEU A 482 -25.53 11.31 -6.13
N TYR A 483 -25.44 10.80 -4.92
CA TYR A 483 -25.18 9.39 -4.75
C TYR A 483 -25.98 8.75 -3.61
N LEU A 484 -26.27 7.47 -3.79
CA LEU A 484 -26.78 6.59 -2.77
C LEU A 484 -25.81 5.40 -2.63
N SER A 485 -25.36 5.13 -1.42
CA SER A 485 -24.56 3.94 -1.14
C SER A 485 -25.14 3.13 0.01
N ASN A 486 -24.97 1.82 -0.11
CA ASN A 486 -25.26 0.86 0.96
C ASN A 486 -24.02 0.01 1.19
N GLY A 487 -23.57 -0.04 2.42
CA GLY A 487 -22.45 -0.84 2.84
C GLY A 487 -22.86 -1.86 3.89
N TYR A 488 -22.41 -3.09 3.76
CA TYR A 488 -22.61 -4.17 4.72
C TYR A 488 -21.27 -4.75 5.17
N THR A 489 -21.08 -4.89 6.47
CA THR A 489 -19.91 -5.57 7.03
C THR A 489 -20.34 -6.56 8.09
N ARG A 490 -19.82 -7.78 7.99
CA ARG A 490 -19.98 -8.82 9.01
C ARG A 490 -18.64 -9.37 9.41
N ARG A 491 -18.44 -9.45 10.72
CA ARG A 491 -17.27 -10.01 11.35
C ARG A 491 -17.63 -11.11 12.33
N ASP A 492 -16.92 -12.22 12.25
CA ASP A 492 -16.97 -13.33 13.21
C ASP A 492 -15.57 -13.54 13.78
N SER A 493 -15.37 -13.16 15.05
CA SER A 493 -14.09 -13.30 15.75
C SER A 493 -14.20 -14.25 16.92
N ARG A 494 -13.23 -15.16 17.07
CA ARG A 494 -13.17 -16.14 18.18
C ARG A 494 -11.77 -16.12 18.81
N ASN A 495 -11.72 -16.05 20.14
CA ASN A 495 -10.49 -16.13 20.94
C ASN A 495 -9.41 -15.09 20.59
N LEU A 496 -9.78 -13.92 20.06
CA LEU A 496 -8.83 -12.82 19.90
C LEU A 496 -8.44 -12.26 21.28
N LEU A 497 -7.14 -12.11 21.52
CA LEU A 497 -6.61 -11.59 22.81
C LEU A 497 -7.26 -10.23 23.15
N GLY A 498 -8.00 -10.21 24.27
CA GLY A 498 -8.70 -9.03 24.78
C GLY A 498 -10.13 -8.84 24.29
N PHE A 499 -10.61 -9.67 23.35
CA PHE A 499 -11.97 -9.63 22.84
C PHE A 499 -12.57 -11.05 22.84
N SER A 500 -13.45 -11.33 23.78
CA SER A 500 -14.16 -12.60 23.83
C SER A 500 -15.20 -12.66 22.71
N ASN A 501 -15.08 -13.64 21.82
CA ASN A 501 -16.11 -14.04 20.83
C ASN A 501 -17.01 -12.90 20.34
N ALA A 502 -16.43 -11.93 19.66
CA ALA A 502 -17.15 -10.79 19.14
C ALA A 502 -17.59 -11.05 17.70
N SER A 503 -18.89 -11.27 17.50
CA SER A 503 -19.48 -11.06 16.18
C SER A 503 -19.97 -9.60 16.10
N ALA A 504 -19.67 -8.94 15.01
CA ALA A 504 -20.15 -7.59 14.71
C ALA A 504 -20.78 -7.61 13.32
N GLU A 505 -21.92 -6.97 13.20
CA GLU A 505 -22.63 -6.79 11.93
C GLU A 505 -23.02 -5.33 11.81
N GLU A 506 -22.79 -4.73 10.66
CA GLU A 506 -23.13 -3.35 10.37
C GLU A 506 -23.73 -3.25 8.98
N ASP A 507 -24.87 -2.58 8.91
CA ASP A 507 -25.48 -2.05 7.71
C ASP A 507 -25.42 -0.53 7.74
N GLN A 508 -24.99 0.08 6.64
CA GLN A 508 -24.88 1.51 6.51
C GLN A 508 -25.52 1.97 5.21
N ILE A 509 -26.40 2.96 5.30
CA ILE A 509 -26.99 3.62 4.13
C ILE A 509 -26.56 5.07 4.16
N ILE A 510 -26.09 5.59 3.03
CA ILE A 510 -25.62 6.97 2.88
C ILE A 510 -26.24 7.57 1.63
N LEU A 511 -26.82 8.76 1.78
CA LEU A 511 -27.24 9.64 0.69
C LEU A 511 -26.37 10.88 0.72
N GLY A 512 -25.82 11.29 -0.42
CA GLY A 512 -24.94 12.44 -0.45
C GLY A 512 -24.94 13.17 -1.78
N ILE A 513 -24.31 14.33 -1.74
CA ILE A 513 -24.04 15.19 -2.87
C ILE A 513 -22.55 15.52 -2.89
N ASN A 514 -21.95 15.36 -4.05
CA ASN A 514 -20.56 15.72 -4.32
C ASN A 514 -20.53 16.85 -5.36
N ALA A 515 -19.75 17.89 -5.11
CA ALA A 515 -19.51 18.97 -6.04
C ALA A 515 -18.02 19.06 -6.38
N ARG A 516 -17.70 19.24 -7.67
CA ARG A 516 -16.34 19.46 -8.18
C ARG A 516 -16.23 20.85 -8.81
N PHE A 517 -15.10 21.52 -8.64
CA PHE A 517 -14.88 22.88 -9.13
C PHE A 517 -13.39 23.17 -9.37
#